data_c03632a55e55bbc531ff997b9fb23ba1
#
_entry.id   c03632a55e55bbc531ff997b9fb23ba1
#
_cell.length_a   1.000
_cell.length_b   1.000
_cell.length_c   1.000
_cell.angle_alpha   90.00
_cell.angle_beta   90.00
_cell.angle_gamma   90.00
#
_symmetry.space_group_name_H-M   'P 1'
#
loop_
_entity.id
_entity.type
_entity.pdbx_description
1 polymer ?
#
loop_
_entity_poly.entity_id
_entity_poly.type
_entity_poly.pdbx_seq_one_letter_code
_entity_poly.pdbx_strand_id
1 'polypeptide(L)'
;MSPPQQPRRRRSKYTTDRQVPGAFDGETITRRRFMSGTANAAGAVALAATTLPALAFAIAPVFEHTAATWQEVGPLSRFTDSDYRPEVITIEPGVGEAGRSIAYIRRHSVAIDGPAKDKYDHVIAISSRCVHVGCPVRYVAAAKGFVCPCHGGVYDFRGIRTGGPPPRPLDRFYTLIHEGQVLVGPRYSVNNELRRFSPRDPGEPLDGIGQFLYPARPSTPPAPPGAKS
;
A
#
# COMPACT_ATOMS: atom_id res chain seq x y z
N MET A 1 60.97 32.09 -32.76
CA MET A 1 59.98 31.13 -32.23
C MET A 1 59.42 30.37 -33.42
N SER A 2 59.85 29.11 -33.61
CA SER A 2 59.34 28.24 -34.68
C SER A 2 57.99 27.67 -34.28
N PRO A 3 56.98 27.57 -35.19
CA PRO A 3 55.68 27.02 -34.87
C PRO A 3 55.76 25.52 -34.51
N PRO A 4 54.91 25.01 -33.66
CA PRO A 4 54.92 23.61 -33.23
C PRO A 4 54.61 22.70 -34.43
N GLN A 5 55.49 21.75 -34.69
CA GLN A 5 55.29 20.75 -35.75
C GLN A 5 54.12 19.83 -35.35
N GLN A 6 53.08 19.81 -36.18
CA GLN A 6 51.98 18.86 -36.08
C GLN A 6 52.52 17.42 -36.21
N PRO A 7 52.09 16.48 -35.37
CA PRO A 7 52.51 15.09 -35.45
C PRO A 7 52.08 14.52 -36.82
N ARG A 8 53.05 13.99 -37.58
CA ARG A 8 52.80 13.30 -38.87
C ARG A 8 51.81 12.15 -38.62
N ARG A 9 50.60 12.27 -39.12
CA ARG A 9 49.67 11.15 -39.19
C ARG A 9 50.33 9.98 -39.91
N ARG A 10 50.51 8.83 -39.25
CA ARG A 10 50.96 7.57 -39.87
C ARG A 10 49.93 7.21 -40.96
N ARG A 11 50.35 7.32 -42.24
CA ARG A 11 49.56 6.83 -43.37
C ARG A 11 49.35 5.31 -43.20
N SER A 12 48.10 4.88 -43.29
CA SER A 12 47.78 3.45 -43.31
C SER A 12 48.29 2.88 -44.64
N LYS A 13 48.99 1.73 -44.59
CA LYS A 13 49.47 1.01 -45.75
C LYS A 13 48.38 0.53 -46.71
N TYR A 14 47.13 0.69 -46.34
CA TYR A 14 45.94 0.28 -47.10
C TYR A 14 45.22 1.46 -47.78
N THR A 15 45.64 2.70 -47.59
CA THR A 15 45.16 3.85 -48.34
C THR A 15 46.04 4.06 -49.56
N THR A 16 45.62 3.61 -50.71
CA THR A 16 46.20 4.02 -51.99
C THR A 16 45.88 5.50 -52.20
N ASP A 17 46.92 6.27 -52.62
CA ASP A 17 46.86 7.70 -52.91
C ASP A 17 46.03 7.93 -54.19
N ARG A 18 44.75 7.72 -54.14
CA ARG A 18 43.80 8.04 -55.21
C ARG A 18 43.17 9.38 -54.83
N GLN A 19 43.20 10.33 -55.71
CA GLN A 19 42.55 11.65 -55.57
C GLN A 19 41.00 11.58 -55.54
N VAL A 20 40.47 10.42 -55.32
CA VAL A 20 39.02 10.19 -55.12
C VAL A 20 38.79 10.02 -53.62
N PRO A 21 37.95 10.85 -53.00
CA PRO A 21 37.59 10.64 -51.56
C PRO A 21 37.09 9.21 -51.42
N GLY A 22 37.75 8.45 -50.56
CA GLY A 22 37.29 7.10 -50.25
C GLY A 22 35.92 7.15 -49.57
N ALA A 23 35.07 6.14 -49.77
CA ALA A 23 33.78 6.03 -49.11
C ALA A 23 33.86 6.06 -47.56
N PHE A 24 35.08 6.18 -47.01
CA PHE A 24 35.39 6.18 -45.57
C PHE A 24 36.28 7.37 -45.16
N ASP A 25 36.25 8.47 -45.89
CA ASP A 25 36.94 9.72 -45.52
C ASP A 25 36.12 10.44 -44.43
N GLY A 26 36.14 9.91 -43.24
CA GLY A 26 35.56 10.43 -42.04
C GLY A 26 36.12 9.74 -40.79
N GLU A 27 35.66 10.10 -39.62
CA GLU A 27 36.00 9.38 -38.41
C GLU A 27 35.50 7.94 -38.47
N THR A 28 36.34 7.01 -38.92
CA THR A 28 36.00 5.59 -38.94
C THR A 28 35.94 5.05 -37.52
N ILE A 29 34.82 4.47 -37.15
CA ILE A 29 34.68 3.77 -35.90
C ILE A 29 35.58 2.53 -35.93
N THR A 30 36.57 2.47 -35.04
CA THR A 30 37.43 1.29 -34.94
C THR A 30 36.59 0.09 -34.45
N ARG A 31 36.95 -1.12 -34.90
CA ARG A 31 36.28 -2.37 -34.44
C ARG A 31 36.15 -2.44 -32.93
N ARG A 32 37.20 -2.03 -32.18
CA ARG A 32 37.18 -2.01 -30.72
C ARG A 32 36.13 -1.03 -30.20
N ARG A 33 36.04 0.18 -30.76
CA ARG A 33 35.04 1.20 -30.36
C ARG A 33 33.62 0.76 -30.68
N PHE A 34 33.43 0.12 -31.83
CA PHE A 34 32.14 -0.47 -32.21
C PHE A 34 31.72 -1.56 -31.23
N MET A 35 32.58 -2.57 -30.96
CA MET A 35 32.27 -3.66 -30.06
C MET A 35 32.04 -3.19 -28.63
N SER A 36 32.82 -2.22 -28.11
CA SER A 36 32.58 -1.67 -26.78
C SER A 36 31.30 -0.84 -26.73
N GLY A 37 31.00 -0.06 -27.77
CA GLY A 37 29.75 0.70 -27.83
C GLY A 37 28.51 -0.16 -27.88
N THR A 38 28.51 -1.20 -28.69
CA THR A 38 27.38 -2.15 -28.77
C THR A 38 27.21 -2.96 -27.49
N ALA A 39 28.29 -3.37 -26.85
CA ALA A 39 28.22 -4.07 -25.56
C ALA A 39 27.63 -3.16 -24.47
N ASN A 40 28.08 -1.90 -24.40
CA ASN A 40 27.52 -0.94 -23.44
C ASN A 40 26.05 -0.62 -23.72
N ALA A 41 25.68 -0.45 -25.00
CA ALA A 41 24.28 -0.22 -25.37
C ALA A 41 23.39 -1.40 -25.02
N ALA A 42 23.83 -2.63 -25.35
CA ALA A 42 23.10 -3.83 -24.98
C ALA A 42 22.97 -4.00 -23.45
N GLY A 43 24.05 -3.72 -22.71
CA GLY A 43 24.03 -3.73 -21.24
C GLY A 43 23.07 -2.66 -20.67
N ALA A 44 23.07 -1.47 -21.22
CA ALA A 44 22.16 -0.41 -20.80
C ALA A 44 20.69 -0.75 -21.08
N VAL A 45 20.39 -1.34 -22.24
CA VAL A 45 19.04 -1.81 -22.56
C VAL A 45 18.59 -2.93 -21.62
N ALA A 46 19.45 -3.92 -21.35
CA ALA A 46 19.16 -5.00 -20.43
C ALA A 46 18.92 -4.48 -19.00
N LEU A 47 19.76 -3.55 -18.54
CA LEU A 47 19.60 -2.91 -17.23
C LEU A 47 18.29 -2.12 -17.16
N ALA A 48 17.98 -1.32 -18.17
CA ALA A 48 16.73 -0.56 -18.21
C ALA A 48 15.50 -1.46 -18.24
N ALA A 49 15.53 -2.54 -19.04
CA ALA A 49 14.44 -3.51 -19.14
C ALA A 49 14.14 -4.23 -17.83
N THR A 50 15.13 -4.39 -16.94
CA THR A 50 14.94 -5.00 -15.62
C THR A 50 14.62 -3.99 -14.53
N THR A 51 15.29 -2.82 -14.52
CA THR A 51 15.15 -1.84 -13.43
C THR A 51 13.89 -0.98 -13.57
N LEU A 52 13.48 -0.59 -14.80
CA LEU A 52 12.30 0.25 -14.98
C LEU A 52 11.00 -0.40 -14.50
N PRO A 53 10.69 -1.68 -14.83
CA PRO A 53 9.53 -2.35 -14.28
C PRO A 53 9.59 -2.49 -12.75
N ALA A 54 10.76 -2.79 -12.19
CA ALA A 54 10.92 -2.90 -10.76
C ALA A 54 10.69 -1.55 -10.05
N LEU A 55 11.21 -0.47 -10.58
CA LEU A 55 10.95 0.88 -10.09
C LEU A 55 9.48 1.28 -10.26
N ALA A 56 8.88 1.00 -11.41
CA ALA A 56 7.46 1.25 -11.65
C ALA A 56 6.60 0.53 -10.63
N PHE A 57 6.85 -0.75 -10.38
CA PHE A 57 6.15 -1.53 -9.36
C PHE A 57 6.33 -0.94 -7.95
N ALA A 58 7.53 -0.51 -7.59
CA ALA A 58 7.82 0.09 -6.28
C ALA A 58 7.14 1.45 -6.07
N ILE A 59 6.96 2.23 -7.14
CA ILE A 59 6.43 3.60 -7.09
C ILE A 59 4.93 3.63 -7.37
N ALA A 60 4.38 2.67 -8.13
CA ALA A 60 2.96 2.61 -8.51
C ALA A 60 1.99 2.85 -7.35
N PRO A 61 2.17 2.24 -6.14
CA PRO A 61 1.26 2.45 -5.01
C PRO A 61 1.14 3.89 -4.52
N VAL A 62 2.13 4.76 -4.85
CA VAL A 62 2.06 6.20 -4.50
C VAL A 62 1.02 6.93 -5.35
N PHE A 63 0.77 6.44 -6.57
CA PHE A 63 -0.16 7.05 -7.53
C PHE A 63 -1.53 6.35 -7.57
N GLU A 64 -1.64 5.17 -6.95
CA GLU A 64 -2.92 4.47 -6.87
C GLU A 64 -3.85 5.14 -5.85
N HIS A 65 -4.89 5.77 -6.37
CA HIS A 65 -5.99 6.30 -5.56
C HIS A 65 -7.09 5.25 -5.57
N THR A 66 -7.15 4.42 -4.54
CA THR A 66 -8.29 3.52 -4.35
C THR A 66 -9.52 4.36 -4.03
N ALA A 67 -10.47 4.40 -4.95
CA ALA A 67 -11.74 5.04 -4.71
C ALA A 67 -12.40 4.40 -3.48
N ALA A 68 -12.87 5.23 -2.55
CA ALA A 68 -13.58 4.75 -1.37
C ALA A 68 -14.88 4.07 -1.81
N THR A 69 -14.88 2.74 -1.85
CA THR A 69 -16.04 1.95 -2.26
C THR A 69 -16.88 1.64 -1.04
N TRP A 70 -18.14 2.06 -1.06
CA TRP A 70 -19.11 1.69 -0.05
C TRP A 70 -19.82 0.41 -0.46
N GLN A 71 -19.95 -0.53 0.47
CA GLN A 71 -20.57 -1.84 0.22
C GLN A 71 -21.71 -2.06 1.19
N GLU A 72 -22.85 -2.43 0.67
CA GLU A 72 -24.01 -2.82 1.47
C GLU A 72 -23.80 -4.21 2.05
N VAL A 73 -23.99 -4.33 3.37
CA VAL A 73 -23.81 -5.59 4.12
C VAL A 73 -25.11 -6.12 4.70
N GLY A 74 -26.20 -5.39 4.51
CA GLY A 74 -27.55 -5.81 4.87
C GLY A 74 -28.28 -4.85 5.81
N PRO A 75 -29.52 -5.18 6.18
CA PRO A 75 -30.37 -4.31 6.98
C PRO A 75 -29.85 -4.17 8.42
N LEU A 76 -30.04 -2.98 9.01
CA LEU A 76 -29.61 -2.67 10.39
C LEU A 76 -30.22 -3.63 11.41
N SER A 77 -31.42 -4.15 11.18
CA SER A 77 -32.08 -5.14 12.06
C SER A 77 -31.31 -6.45 12.21
N ARG A 78 -30.41 -6.74 11.29
CA ARG A 78 -29.57 -7.93 11.27
C ARG A 78 -28.45 -7.90 12.31
N PHE A 79 -28.11 -6.71 12.81
CA PHE A 79 -27.00 -6.48 13.74
C PHE A 79 -27.54 -6.15 15.13
N THR A 80 -26.89 -6.71 16.14
CA THR A 80 -27.16 -6.43 17.57
C THR A 80 -26.07 -5.51 18.13
N ASP A 81 -26.27 -4.96 19.30
CA ASP A 81 -25.26 -4.19 20.03
C ASP A 81 -24.41 -5.07 20.97
N SER A 82 -24.87 -6.29 21.25
CA SER A 82 -24.29 -7.22 22.20
C SER A 82 -23.28 -8.19 21.61
N ASP A 83 -23.31 -8.43 20.29
CA ASP A 83 -22.44 -9.37 19.61
C ASP A 83 -22.06 -8.91 18.20
N TYR A 84 -20.86 -9.31 17.77
CA TYR A 84 -20.39 -9.07 16.42
C TYR A 84 -20.88 -10.14 15.46
N ARG A 85 -21.31 -9.70 14.28
CA ARG A 85 -21.63 -10.53 13.13
C ARG A 85 -20.52 -10.41 12.09
N PRO A 86 -19.93 -11.51 11.63
CA PRO A 86 -18.96 -11.46 10.53
C PRO A 86 -19.68 -11.27 9.20
N GLU A 87 -19.22 -10.31 8.41
CA GLU A 87 -19.68 -10.08 7.04
C GLU A 87 -18.48 -10.00 6.10
N VAL A 88 -18.60 -10.62 4.93
CA VAL A 88 -17.56 -10.60 3.92
C VAL A 88 -17.65 -9.32 3.12
N ILE A 89 -16.55 -8.59 3.04
CA ILE A 89 -16.43 -7.34 2.29
C ILE A 89 -15.29 -7.45 1.28
N THR A 90 -15.39 -6.73 0.17
CA THR A 90 -14.34 -6.63 -0.84
C THR A 90 -13.49 -5.40 -0.54
N ILE A 91 -12.23 -5.60 -0.17
CA ILE A 91 -11.27 -4.52 0.06
C ILE A 91 -10.61 -4.12 -1.24
N GLU A 92 -10.29 -5.09 -2.10
CA GLU A 92 -9.62 -4.87 -3.38
C GLU A 92 -10.41 -5.57 -4.48
N PRO A 93 -11.16 -4.82 -5.30
CA PRO A 93 -11.87 -5.39 -6.43
C PRO A 93 -10.89 -5.86 -7.51
N GLY A 94 -11.25 -6.95 -8.20
CA GLY A 94 -10.47 -7.47 -9.32
C GLY A 94 -9.46 -8.56 -8.99
N VAL A 95 -9.14 -8.77 -7.71
CA VAL A 95 -8.16 -9.83 -7.28
C VAL A 95 -8.85 -11.07 -6.68
N GLY A 96 -10.14 -11.24 -6.92
CA GLY A 96 -10.91 -12.41 -6.49
C GLY A 96 -10.99 -12.56 -4.96
N GLU A 97 -10.85 -13.79 -4.47
CA GLU A 97 -10.92 -14.08 -3.02
C GLU A 97 -9.82 -13.40 -2.20
N ALA A 98 -8.66 -13.14 -2.78
CA ALA A 98 -7.57 -12.42 -2.11
C ALA A 98 -7.94 -10.98 -1.77
N GLY A 99 -8.84 -10.36 -2.55
CA GLY A 99 -9.36 -9.01 -2.30
C GLY A 99 -10.46 -8.96 -1.26
N ARG A 100 -10.91 -10.10 -0.71
CA ARG A 100 -11.96 -10.16 0.29
C ARG A 100 -11.41 -10.17 1.71
N SER A 101 -12.18 -9.66 2.65
CA SER A 101 -11.88 -9.69 4.08
C SER A 101 -13.16 -9.81 4.87
N ILE A 102 -13.04 -10.12 6.16
CA ILE A 102 -14.17 -10.13 7.08
C ILE A 102 -14.18 -8.81 7.85
N ALA A 103 -15.33 -8.17 7.90
CA ALA A 103 -15.64 -7.12 8.85
C ALA A 103 -16.55 -7.71 9.95
N TYR A 104 -16.18 -7.50 11.19
CA TYR A 104 -17.02 -7.83 12.35
C TYR A 104 -17.88 -6.61 12.67
N ILE A 105 -19.20 -6.77 12.53
CA ILE A 105 -20.15 -5.66 12.56
C ILE A 105 -21.13 -5.85 13.72
N ARG A 106 -21.38 -4.77 14.46
CA ARG A 106 -22.43 -4.66 15.49
C ARG A 106 -23.02 -3.25 15.51
N ARG A 107 -24.19 -3.09 16.11
CA ARG A 107 -24.69 -1.75 16.39
C ARG A 107 -23.88 -1.07 17.48
N HIS A 108 -23.82 0.23 17.42
CA HIS A 108 -23.25 1.06 18.46
C HIS A 108 -24.07 0.92 19.77
N SER A 109 -23.38 0.87 20.89
CA SER A 109 -23.98 0.87 22.22
C SER A 109 -23.37 1.98 23.07
N VAL A 110 -24.21 2.91 23.53
CA VAL A 110 -23.74 4.03 24.36
C VAL A 110 -23.05 3.55 25.63
N ALA A 111 -23.51 2.43 26.19
CA ALA A 111 -22.94 1.86 27.41
C ALA A 111 -21.51 1.32 27.20
N ILE A 112 -21.20 0.84 25.97
CA ILE A 112 -19.90 0.22 25.66
C ILE A 112 -18.96 1.23 24.97
N ASP A 113 -19.49 1.99 24.03
CA ASP A 113 -18.70 2.84 23.12
C ASP A 113 -18.68 4.31 23.51
N GLY A 114 -19.54 4.70 24.46
CA GLY A 114 -19.79 6.09 24.77
C GLY A 114 -20.76 6.76 23.76
N PRO A 115 -20.92 8.07 23.79
CA PRO A 115 -21.80 8.77 22.85
C PRO A 115 -21.24 8.72 21.42
N ALA A 116 -22.11 8.53 20.43
CA ALA A 116 -21.75 8.62 19.03
C ALA A 116 -21.25 10.04 18.70
N LYS A 117 -20.14 10.14 17.98
CA LYS A 117 -19.48 11.42 17.68
C LYS A 117 -19.93 12.01 16.35
N ASP A 118 -20.24 11.14 15.39
CA ASP A 118 -20.69 11.53 14.04
C ASP A 118 -21.60 10.48 13.41
N LYS A 119 -22.01 10.72 12.18
CA LYS A 119 -22.91 9.81 11.41
C LYS A 119 -22.32 8.45 11.08
N TYR A 120 -21.00 8.26 11.24
CA TYR A 120 -20.30 7.00 10.97
C TYR A 120 -20.16 6.14 12.22
N ASP A 121 -20.61 6.61 13.39
CA ASP A 121 -20.48 5.90 14.67
C ASP A 121 -21.69 5.04 15.04
N HIS A 122 -22.78 5.09 14.27
CA HIS A 122 -24.01 4.33 14.60
C HIS A 122 -23.87 2.82 14.47
N VAL A 123 -22.88 2.37 13.73
CA VAL A 123 -22.52 0.96 13.57
C VAL A 123 -21.01 0.83 13.75
N ILE A 124 -20.57 -0.17 14.47
CA ILE A 124 -19.16 -0.47 14.67
C ILE A 124 -18.76 -1.61 13.73
N ALA A 125 -17.76 -1.37 12.89
CA ALA A 125 -17.20 -2.38 12.02
C ALA A 125 -15.69 -2.51 12.26
N ILE A 126 -15.24 -3.68 12.68
CA ILE A 126 -13.84 -3.98 13.04
C ILE A 126 -13.25 -4.94 12.00
N SER A 127 -12.03 -4.67 11.57
CA SER A 127 -11.30 -5.51 10.62
C SER A 127 -10.89 -6.83 11.27
N SER A 128 -11.03 -7.94 10.54
CA SER A 128 -10.48 -9.23 10.94
C SER A 128 -8.97 -9.35 10.75
N ARG A 129 -8.27 -8.28 10.35
CA ARG A 129 -6.84 -8.29 10.15
C ARG A 129 -6.09 -7.84 11.39
N CYS A 130 -5.24 -8.73 11.94
CA CYS A 130 -4.36 -8.42 13.05
C CYS A 130 -3.33 -7.36 12.66
N VAL A 131 -3.17 -6.33 13.47
CA VAL A 131 -2.24 -5.23 13.21
C VAL A 131 -0.76 -5.59 13.49
N HIS A 132 -0.48 -6.82 13.94
CA HIS A 132 0.90 -7.32 14.05
C HIS A 132 1.49 -7.60 12.66
N VAL A 133 0.97 -8.60 11.94
CA VAL A 133 1.44 -9.00 10.59
C VAL A 133 0.29 -9.40 9.65
N GLY A 134 -0.95 -8.97 9.92
CA GLY A 134 -2.08 -9.17 9.02
C GLY A 134 -2.80 -10.52 9.12
N CYS A 135 -2.47 -11.38 10.10
CA CYS A 135 -3.15 -12.66 10.30
C CYS A 135 -4.66 -12.49 10.57
N PRO A 136 -5.50 -13.47 10.22
CA PRO A 136 -6.92 -13.42 10.54
C PRO A 136 -7.16 -13.46 12.06
N VAL A 137 -7.96 -12.53 12.55
CA VAL A 137 -8.43 -12.47 13.93
C VAL A 137 -9.80 -13.10 14.01
N ARG A 138 -10.09 -13.81 15.09
CA ARG A 138 -11.40 -14.41 15.36
C ARG A 138 -12.09 -13.72 16.51
N TYR A 139 -13.37 -13.42 16.35
CA TYR A 139 -14.22 -13.00 17.44
C TYR A 139 -14.65 -14.21 18.26
N VAL A 140 -14.50 -14.12 19.59
CA VAL A 140 -14.87 -15.15 20.57
C VAL A 140 -16.00 -14.59 21.42
N ALA A 141 -17.25 -14.95 21.09
CA ALA A 141 -18.44 -14.41 21.74
C ALA A 141 -18.47 -14.64 23.26
N ALA A 142 -18.03 -15.82 23.72
CA ALA A 142 -17.97 -16.16 25.13
C ALA A 142 -16.99 -15.29 25.94
N ALA A 143 -15.91 -14.86 25.33
CA ALA A 143 -14.91 -13.98 25.93
C ALA A 143 -15.17 -12.50 25.67
N LYS A 144 -16.18 -12.16 24.85
CA LYS A 144 -16.42 -10.78 24.36
C LYS A 144 -15.15 -10.11 23.91
N GLY A 145 -14.39 -10.77 23.01
CA GLY A 145 -13.10 -10.28 22.57
C GLY A 145 -12.63 -10.92 21.27
N PHE A 146 -11.46 -10.51 20.81
CA PHE A 146 -10.85 -11.02 19.59
C PHE A 146 -9.50 -11.67 19.88
N VAL A 147 -9.21 -12.75 19.18
CA VAL A 147 -7.95 -13.49 19.33
C VAL A 147 -7.31 -13.70 17.95
N CYS A 148 -6.02 -13.40 17.86
CA CYS A 148 -5.18 -13.76 16.74
C CYS A 148 -4.42 -15.04 17.07
N PRO A 149 -4.70 -16.17 16.39
CA PRO A 149 -4.07 -17.46 16.74
C PRO A 149 -2.60 -17.55 16.35
N CYS A 150 -2.10 -16.68 15.45
CA CYS A 150 -0.74 -16.79 14.93
C CYS A 150 0.32 -16.51 16.00
N HIS A 151 0.19 -15.42 16.77
CA HIS A 151 1.17 -15.00 17.76
C HIS A 151 0.52 -14.56 19.09
N GLY A 152 -0.73 -14.99 19.34
CA GLY A 152 -1.40 -14.70 20.61
C GLY A 152 -1.81 -13.24 20.82
N GLY A 153 -2.07 -12.50 19.75
CA GLY A 153 -2.65 -11.16 19.88
C GLY A 153 -4.07 -11.25 20.44
N VAL A 154 -4.36 -10.50 21.51
CA VAL A 154 -5.66 -10.48 22.18
C VAL A 154 -6.19 -9.05 22.22
N TYR A 155 -7.50 -8.93 21.95
CA TYR A 155 -8.19 -7.63 21.93
C TYR A 155 -9.52 -7.76 22.68
N ASP A 156 -9.92 -6.69 23.33
CA ASP A 156 -11.21 -6.60 24.01
C ASP A 156 -12.40 -6.52 23.03
N PHE A 157 -13.60 -6.36 23.57
CA PHE A 157 -14.83 -6.23 22.79
C PHE A 157 -14.84 -5.00 21.86
N ARG A 158 -14.09 -3.95 22.19
CA ARG A 158 -13.96 -2.74 21.38
C ARG A 158 -12.86 -2.83 20.33
N GLY A 159 -12.10 -3.96 20.31
CA GLY A 159 -10.95 -4.16 19.46
C GLY A 159 -9.67 -3.52 19.98
N ILE A 160 -9.66 -3.05 21.24
CA ILE A 160 -8.47 -2.51 21.89
C ILE A 160 -7.55 -3.67 22.30
N ARG A 161 -6.26 -3.54 22.04
CA ARG A 161 -5.27 -4.56 22.41
C ARG A 161 -5.19 -4.72 23.92
N THR A 162 -5.32 -5.96 24.40
CA THR A 162 -5.16 -6.33 25.80
C THR A 162 -3.94 -7.23 26.04
N GLY A 163 -3.38 -7.85 24.98
CA GLY A 163 -2.22 -8.71 25.11
C GLY A 163 -1.59 -9.10 23.78
N GLY A 164 -0.40 -9.68 23.88
CA GLY A 164 0.36 -10.15 22.72
C GLY A 164 1.16 -9.05 21.98
N PRO A 165 1.73 -9.38 20.80
CA PRO A 165 2.65 -8.51 20.07
C PRO A 165 2.01 -7.36 19.26
N PRO A 166 0.68 -7.29 18.99
CA PRO A 166 0.12 -6.17 18.22
C PRO A 166 0.47 -4.82 18.88
N PRO A 167 0.87 -3.79 18.10
CA PRO A 167 1.26 -2.50 18.68
C PRO A 167 0.07 -1.60 19.04
N ARG A 168 -1.12 -1.83 18.49
CA ARG A 168 -2.30 -0.98 18.62
C ARG A 168 -3.62 -1.75 18.47
N PRO A 169 -4.79 -1.09 18.61
CA PRO A 169 -6.10 -1.69 18.36
C PRO A 169 -6.28 -2.15 16.90
N LEU A 170 -7.27 -3.01 16.69
CA LEU A 170 -7.71 -3.43 15.36
C LEU A 170 -8.22 -2.24 14.55
N ASP A 171 -7.94 -2.26 13.26
CA ASP A 171 -8.47 -1.29 12.31
C ASP A 171 -9.99 -1.33 12.28
N ARG A 172 -10.60 -0.19 11.97
CA ARG A 172 -12.03 -0.03 11.79
C ARG A 172 -12.39 0.34 10.36
N PHE A 173 -13.66 0.16 10.02
CA PHE A 173 -14.24 0.66 8.78
C PHE A 173 -15.20 1.80 9.08
N TYR A 174 -15.25 2.78 8.17
CA TYR A 174 -16.35 3.73 8.18
C TYR A 174 -17.65 3.00 7.89
N THR A 175 -18.70 3.35 8.60
CA THR A 175 -20.02 2.77 8.42
C THR A 175 -21.05 3.87 8.23
N LEU A 176 -22.07 3.62 7.44
CA LEU A 176 -23.16 4.54 7.20
C LEU A 176 -24.48 3.74 7.15
N ILE A 177 -25.55 4.33 7.66
CA ILE A 177 -26.89 3.79 7.49
C ILE A 177 -27.58 4.62 6.39
N HIS A 178 -27.99 3.94 5.33
CA HIS A 178 -28.73 4.53 4.24
C HIS A 178 -29.97 3.67 3.93
N GLU A 179 -31.15 4.26 3.98
CA GLU A 179 -32.43 3.55 3.76
C GLU A 179 -32.59 2.26 4.61
N GLY A 180 -32.11 2.30 5.85
CA GLY A 180 -32.17 1.15 6.75
C GLY A 180 -31.14 0.05 6.48
N GLN A 181 -30.31 0.22 5.44
CA GLN A 181 -29.18 -0.68 5.13
C GLN A 181 -27.89 -0.15 5.75
N VAL A 182 -27.03 -1.08 6.18
CA VAL A 182 -25.70 -0.76 6.67
C VAL A 182 -24.71 -0.83 5.50
N LEU A 183 -24.00 0.26 5.28
CA LEU A 183 -22.90 0.34 4.33
C LEU A 183 -21.59 0.36 5.08
N VAL A 184 -20.60 -0.40 4.58
CA VAL A 184 -19.22 -0.42 5.04
C VAL A 184 -18.35 0.26 3.99
N GLY A 185 -17.58 1.23 4.42
CA GLY A 185 -16.69 2.04 3.60
C GLY A 185 -15.22 1.72 3.81
N PRO A 186 -14.33 2.68 3.56
CA PRO A 186 -12.90 2.48 3.66
C PRO A 186 -12.44 2.16 5.09
N ARG A 187 -11.35 1.40 5.19
CA ARG A 187 -10.71 1.03 6.44
C ARG A 187 -9.82 2.17 6.95
N TYR A 188 -9.76 2.34 8.25
CA TYR A 188 -8.89 3.30 8.93
C TYR A 188 -8.28 2.74 10.20
N SER A 189 -7.13 3.27 10.59
CA SER A 189 -6.44 2.91 11.83
C SER A 189 -6.92 3.76 13.00
N VAL A 190 -6.93 3.14 14.19
CA VAL A 190 -7.28 3.81 15.44
C VAL A 190 -6.19 3.62 16.49
N ASN A 191 -6.00 4.64 17.35
CA ASN A 191 -5.16 4.57 18.52
C ASN A 191 -5.92 3.96 19.74
N ASN A 192 -5.30 3.92 20.90
CA ASN A 192 -5.90 3.32 22.11
C ASN A 192 -7.15 4.06 22.61
N GLU A 193 -7.32 5.32 22.28
CA GLU A 193 -8.53 6.12 22.55
C GLU A 193 -9.60 5.95 21.47
N LEU A 194 -9.36 5.03 20.51
CA LEU A 194 -10.21 4.76 19.35
C LEU A 194 -10.44 5.99 18.46
N ARG A 195 -9.47 6.91 18.45
CA ARG A 195 -9.44 8.01 17.50
C ARG A 195 -8.70 7.59 16.25
N ARG A 196 -9.18 8.05 15.11
CA ARG A 196 -8.47 7.87 13.84
C ARG A 196 -7.13 8.59 13.90
N PHE A 197 -6.08 7.96 13.41
CA PHE A 197 -4.75 8.54 13.31
C PHE A 197 -4.05 8.08 12.03
N SER A 198 -2.99 8.78 11.66
CA SER A 198 -2.01 8.31 10.67
C SER A 198 -0.79 7.73 11.40
N PRO A 199 -0.28 6.54 11.03
CA PRO A 199 0.95 6.00 11.60
C PRO A 199 2.18 6.89 11.43
N ARG A 200 2.07 7.96 10.64
CA ARG A 200 3.11 8.97 10.44
C ARG A 200 2.99 10.17 11.36
N ASP A 201 1.91 10.23 12.13
CA ASP A 201 1.71 11.32 13.09
C ASP A 201 2.69 11.17 14.27
N PRO A 202 3.31 12.26 14.75
CA PRO A 202 4.23 12.19 15.87
C PRO A 202 3.56 11.63 17.13
N GLY A 203 4.24 10.68 17.79
CA GLY A 203 3.78 10.08 19.04
C GLY A 203 2.76 8.94 18.88
N GLU A 204 2.29 8.66 17.67
CA GLU A 204 1.35 7.58 17.44
C GLU A 204 2.05 6.21 17.26
N PRO A 205 1.38 5.08 17.57
CA PRO A 205 1.97 3.76 17.48
C PRO A 205 2.40 3.41 16.06
N LEU A 206 3.56 2.81 15.93
CA LEU A 206 4.11 2.40 14.65
C LEU A 206 3.74 0.95 14.34
N ASP A 207 3.38 0.67 13.07
CA ASP A 207 3.13 -0.69 12.58
C ASP A 207 4.41 -1.44 12.18
N GLY A 208 5.55 -1.05 12.74
CA GLY A 208 6.86 -1.58 12.37
C GLY A 208 7.40 -0.98 11.07
N ILE A 209 8.49 -1.55 10.55
CA ILE A 209 9.20 -1.02 9.38
C ILE A 209 8.32 -0.94 8.12
N GLY A 210 7.34 -1.82 7.99
CA GLY A 210 6.43 -1.87 6.83
C GLY A 210 5.67 -0.57 6.59
N GLN A 211 5.42 0.24 7.62
CA GLN A 211 4.72 1.53 7.48
C GLN A 211 5.47 2.55 6.59
N PHE A 212 6.78 2.42 6.50
CA PHE A 212 7.60 3.29 5.65
C PHE A 212 7.69 2.79 4.21
N LEU A 213 7.50 1.48 4.00
CA LEU A 213 7.61 0.84 2.70
C LEU A 213 6.29 0.85 1.92
N TYR A 214 5.16 0.89 2.60
CA TYR A 214 3.83 0.84 1.99
C TYR A 214 3.04 2.12 2.29
N PRO A 215 3.07 3.12 1.40
CA PRO A 215 2.36 4.40 1.62
C PRO A 215 0.83 4.25 1.64
N ALA A 216 0.25 3.29 0.94
CA ALA A 216 -1.20 3.05 0.89
C ALA A 216 -1.69 2.24 2.11
N ARG A 217 -1.66 2.84 3.30
CA ARG A 217 -2.13 2.22 4.54
C ARG A 217 -3.56 2.62 4.88
N PRO A 218 -4.27 1.83 5.73
CA PRO A 218 -5.64 2.14 6.14
C PRO A 218 -5.85 3.54 6.72
N SER A 219 -4.83 4.07 7.38
CA SER A 219 -4.87 5.42 7.99
C SER A 219 -4.51 6.56 7.03
N THR A 220 -3.94 6.27 5.86
CA THR A 220 -3.53 7.30 4.90
C THR A 220 -4.63 7.76 3.94
N PRO A 221 -5.63 6.94 3.56
CA PRO A 221 -6.74 7.43 2.75
C PRO A 221 -7.44 8.59 3.45
N PRO A 222 -7.84 9.63 2.71
CA PRO A 222 -8.60 10.73 3.29
C PRO A 222 -9.89 10.21 3.91
N ALA A 223 -10.28 10.82 5.04
CA ALA A 223 -11.57 10.51 5.64
C ALA A 223 -12.70 10.88 4.67
N PRO A 224 -13.82 10.13 4.65
CA PRO A 224 -14.99 10.54 3.91
C PRO A 224 -15.46 11.93 4.31
N PRO A 225 -16.11 12.70 3.44
CA PRO A 225 -16.63 14.03 3.76
C PRO A 225 -17.50 14.00 5.03
N GLY A 226 -17.16 14.83 6.01
CA GLY A 226 -17.86 14.93 7.28
C GLY A 226 -17.45 13.93 8.36
N ALA A 227 -16.46 13.07 8.13
CA ALA A 227 -15.81 12.31 9.19
C ALA A 227 -14.84 13.23 9.95
N LYS A 228 -14.95 13.26 11.27
CA LYS A 228 -14.00 13.99 12.13
C LYS A 228 -12.76 13.13 12.35
N SER A 229 -11.61 13.74 12.27
CA SER A 229 -10.30 13.15 12.65
C SER A 229 -10.18 13.06 14.16
#